data_415a82ab73b8d9e3535eeab1895a1d6a
#
_entry.id   415a82ab73b8d9e3535eeab1895a1d6a
#
_cell.length_a   1.000
_cell.length_b   1.000
_cell.length_c   1.000
_cell.angle_alpha   90.00
_cell.angle_beta   90.00
_cell.angle_gamma   90.00
#
_symmetry.space_group_name_H-M   'P 1'
#
loop_
_entity.id
_entity.type
_entity.pdbx_description
1 polymer ?
#
loop_
_entity_poly.entity_id
_entity_poly.type
_entity_poly.pdbx_seq_one_letter_code
_entity_poly.pdbx_strand_id
1 'polypeptide(L)'
;MPVVVSAFEFSFMGGSMGAIVGERFVRAANYALEHRCPMICFAASGGARMQEALISLMQMAKTSAVLARLREEGIPFISVLTDPVYGGVSASLAMLGDVIVGEPKALIGFAGPRVIEQTVREKLPEGFQRSEFLVEHGAVDLIVDRRQMREKLSALLALMMR
;
A
#
# COMPACT_ATOMS: atom_id res chain seq x y z
N MET A 1 -16.72 2.67 -14.95
CA MET A 1 -16.96 3.53 -13.79
C MET A 1 -15.75 4.39 -13.53
N PRO A 2 -15.86 5.61 -13.04
CA PRO A 2 -14.72 6.44 -12.63
C PRO A 2 -14.01 5.81 -11.43
N VAL A 3 -12.69 6.00 -11.35
CA VAL A 3 -11.84 5.50 -10.27
C VAL A 3 -10.70 6.49 -10.04
N VAL A 4 -10.35 6.73 -8.78
CA VAL A 4 -9.15 7.48 -8.43
C VAL A 4 -7.97 6.52 -8.35
N VAL A 5 -6.89 6.84 -9.04
CA VAL A 5 -5.67 6.03 -9.03
C VAL A 5 -4.51 6.88 -8.53
N SER A 6 -3.78 6.35 -7.55
CA SER A 6 -2.49 6.86 -7.12
C SER A 6 -1.41 5.79 -7.30
N ALA A 7 -0.19 6.22 -7.60
CA ALA A 7 0.95 5.31 -7.77
C ALA A 7 2.22 5.95 -7.21
N PHE A 8 3.01 5.14 -6.54
CA PHE A 8 4.34 5.52 -6.08
C PHE A 8 5.35 5.36 -7.21
N GLU A 9 6.33 6.26 -7.27
CA GLU A 9 7.48 6.15 -8.15
C GLU A 9 8.70 5.75 -7.31
N PHE A 10 9.10 4.48 -7.41
CA PHE A 10 10.20 3.94 -6.61
C PHE A 10 11.57 4.51 -6.99
N SER A 11 11.79 4.85 -8.25
CA SER A 11 13.05 5.44 -8.70
C SER A 11 13.29 6.83 -8.12
N PHE A 12 12.24 7.51 -7.64
CA PHE A 12 12.36 8.77 -6.92
C PHE A 12 12.52 8.52 -5.41
N MET A 13 13.74 8.64 -4.92
CA MET A 13 14.10 8.51 -3.49
C MET A 13 13.58 7.20 -2.84
N GLY A 14 13.63 6.09 -3.57
CA GLY A 14 13.14 4.79 -3.08
C GLY A 14 11.63 4.75 -2.80
N GLY A 15 10.84 5.59 -3.48
CA GLY A 15 9.41 5.71 -3.22
C GLY A 15 9.07 6.21 -1.80
N SER A 16 10.04 6.81 -1.09
CA SER A 16 9.86 7.17 0.32
C SER A 16 8.77 8.23 0.52
N MET A 17 7.92 8.00 1.53
CA MET A 17 6.82 8.89 1.87
C MET A 17 7.30 10.09 2.69
N GLY A 18 7.29 11.27 2.10
CA GLY A 18 7.44 12.56 2.76
C GLY A 18 6.14 13.36 2.74
N ALA A 19 6.20 14.62 3.18
CA ALA A 19 5.05 15.52 3.29
C ALA A 19 4.23 15.62 1.99
N ILE A 20 4.92 15.77 0.85
CA ILE A 20 4.27 15.91 -0.46
C ILE A 20 3.56 14.62 -0.88
N VAL A 21 4.16 13.46 -0.62
CA VAL A 21 3.55 12.16 -0.95
C VAL A 21 2.28 11.94 -0.13
N GLY A 22 2.36 12.18 1.19
CA GLY A 22 1.19 12.09 2.07
C GLY A 22 0.08 13.07 1.67
N GLU A 23 0.43 14.31 1.34
CA GLU A 23 -0.54 15.32 0.87
C GLU A 23 -1.22 14.91 -0.44
N ARG A 24 -0.45 14.43 -1.42
CA ARG A 24 -1.00 13.96 -2.70
C ARG A 24 -1.95 12.78 -2.52
N PHE A 25 -1.58 11.84 -1.65
CA PHE A 25 -2.46 10.71 -1.30
C PHE A 25 -3.77 11.19 -0.68
N VAL A 26 -3.70 12.09 0.30
CA VAL A 26 -4.90 12.66 0.97
C VAL A 26 -5.78 13.43 -0.01
N ARG A 27 -5.21 14.20 -0.93
CA ARG A 27 -5.97 14.86 -1.99
C ARG A 27 -6.68 13.89 -2.91
N ALA A 28 -6.01 12.81 -3.30
CA ALA A 28 -6.63 11.76 -4.10
C ALA A 28 -7.80 11.10 -3.35
N ALA A 29 -7.62 10.78 -2.07
CA ALA A 29 -8.69 10.22 -1.25
C ALA A 29 -9.86 11.20 -1.02
N ASN A 30 -9.58 12.49 -0.80
CA ASN A 30 -10.65 13.50 -0.70
C ASN A 30 -11.41 13.65 -2.02
N TYR A 31 -10.73 13.59 -3.16
CA TYR A 31 -11.39 13.59 -4.45
C TYR A 31 -12.31 12.35 -4.62
N ALA A 32 -11.86 11.18 -4.17
CA ALA A 32 -12.68 9.96 -4.16
C ALA A 32 -13.93 10.13 -3.27
N LEU A 33 -13.79 10.76 -2.10
CA LEU A 33 -14.91 11.11 -1.21
C LEU A 33 -15.92 12.04 -1.89
N GLU A 34 -15.45 13.15 -2.45
CA GLU A 34 -16.29 14.18 -3.09
C GLU A 34 -17.08 13.64 -4.28
N HIS A 35 -16.46 12.74 -5.06
CA HIS A 35 -17.06 12.19 -6.27
C HIS A 35 -17.68 10.79 -6.08
N ARG A 36 -17.68 10.27 -4.84
CA ARG A 36 -18.17 8.94 -4.47
C ARG A 36 -17.67 7.83 -5.43
N CYS A 37 -16.38 7.85 -5.72
CA CYS A 37 -15.74 6.86 -6.59
C CYS A 37 -14.64 6.10 -5.83
N PRO A 38 -14.40 4.83 -6.16
CA PRO A 38 -13.40 4.02 -5.46
C PRO A 38 -11.98 4.53 -5.71
N MET A 39 -11.08 4.20 -4.80
CA MET A 39 -9.66 4.54 -4.90
C MET A 39 -8.79 3.29 -5.01
N ILE A 40 -7.76 3.36 -5.85
CA ILE A 40 -6.71 2.35 -5.96
C ILE A 40 -5.36 3.03 -5.71
N CYS A 41 -4.50 2.40 -4.92
CA CYS A 41 -3.13 2.84 -4.74
C CYS A 41 -2.15 1.74 -5.12
N PHE A 42 -1.26 2.01 -6.07
CA PHE A 42 -0.10 1.15 -6.36
C PHE A 42 1.06 1.62 -5.48
N ALA A 43 1.36 0.86 -4.45
CA ALA A 43 2.40 1.18 -3.48
C ALA A 43 3.73 0.53 -3.86
N ALA A 44 4.79 1.35 -3.92
CA ALA A 44 6.18 0.94 -4.07
C ALA A 44 7.06 1.85 -3.22
N SER A 45 7.58 1.38 -2.08
CA SER A 45 8.23 2.28 -1.12
C SER A 45 9.18 1.58 -0.17
N GLY A 46 10.30 2.24 0.10
CA GLY A 46 11.19 1.89 1.21
C GLY A 46 10.69 2.36 2.60
N GLY A 47 9.61 3.15 2.66
CA GLY A 47 9.00 3.60 3.92
C GLY A 47 8.93 5.11 4.10
N ALA A 48 8.90 5.58 5.35
CA ALA A 48 8.90 7.00 5.68
C ALA A 48 10.24 7.65 5.33
N ARG A 49 10.21 8.85 4.75
CA ARG A 49 11.39 9.57 4.29
C ARG A 49 12.21 10.08 5.46
N MET A 50 13.42 9.55 5.64
CA MET A 50 14.31 9.90 6.76
C MET A 50 14.71 11.39 6.77
N GLN A 51 14.89 11.98 5.60
CA GLN A 51 15.30 13.39 5.44
C GLN A 51 14.24 14.38 5.97
N GLU A 52 12.99 13.97 6.07
CA GLU A 52 11.90 14.79 6.61
C GLU A 52 11.55 14.44 8.07
N ALA A 53 12.30 13.54 8.68
CA ALA A 53 12.20 13.18 10.10
C ALA A 53 10.76 12.99 10.58
N LEU A 54 10.33 13.69 11.65
CA LEU A 54 8.98 13.57 12.22
C LEU A 54 7.88 13.92 11.22
N ILE A 55 8.11 14.82 10.28
CA ILE A 55 7.11 15.23 9.28
C ILE A 55 6.71 14.03 8.41
N SER A 56 7.67 13.19 8.03
CA SER A 56 7.38 11.97 7.28
C SER A 56 6.57 10.94 8.08
N LEU A 57 6.84 10.81 9.38
CA LEU A 57 6.06 9.93 10.27
C LEU A 57 4.62 10.43 10.46
N MET A 58 4.42 11.73 10.53
CA MET A 58 3.07 12.32 10.62
C MET A 58 2.22 12.04 9.38
N GLN A 59 2.81 11.69 8.23
CA GLN A 59 2.05 11.29 7.05
C GLN A 59 1.34 9.95 7.26
N MET A 60 1.88 9.06 8.08
CA MET A 60 1.21 7.80 8.42
C MET A 60 -0.15 8.07 9.07
N ALA A 61 -0.19 8.93 10.09
CA ALA A 61 -1.44 9.33 10.74
C ALA A 61 -2.40 10.04 9.76
N LYS A 62 -1.86 10.95 8.94
CA LYS A 62 -2.63 11.73 7.98
C LYS A 62 -3.30 10.85 6.92
N THR A 63 -2.58 9.90 6.34
CA THR A 63 -3.11 8.97 5.35
C THR A 63 -4.09 7.98 5.96
N SER A 64 -3.83 7.48 7.17
CA SER A 64 -4.76 6.60 7.89
C SER A 64 -6.08 7.29 8.22
N ALA A 65 -6.03 8.56 8.63
CA ALA A 65 -7.22 9.35 8.94
C ALA A 65 -8.15 9.54 7.72
N VAL A 66 -7.60 9.80 6.53
CA VAL A 66 -8.43 9.93 5.32
C VAL A 66 -9.00 8.59 4.86
N LEU A 67 -8.27 7.49 5.06
CA LEU A 67 -8.78 6.14 4.77
C LEU A 67 -9.92 5.74 5.70
N ALA A 68 -9.86 6.13 6.97
CA ALA A 68 -10.99 5.95 7.90
C ALA A 68 -12.25 6.65 7.38
N ARG A 69 -12.13 7.86 6.85
CA ARG A 69 -13.26 8.59 6.24
C ARG A 69 -13.80 7.89 4.98
N LEU A 70 -12.94 7.33 4.11
CA LEU A 70 -13.40 6.53 2.97
C LEU A 70 -14.25 5.34 3.43
N ARG A 71 -13.77 4.65 4.47
CA ARG A 71 -14.48 3.51 5.07
C ARG A 71 -15.82 3.90 5.67
N GLU A 72 -15.89 5.00 6.41
CA GLU A 72 -17.13 5.52 7.01
C GLU A 72 -18.18 5.86 5.95
N GLU A 73 -17.74 6.37 4.80
CA GLU A 73 -18.58 6.71 3.65
C GLU A 73 -18.86 5.51 2.71
N GLY A 74 -18.32 4.32 3.03
CA GLY A 74 -18.49 3.12 2.22
C GLY A 74 -17.85 3.21 0.84
N ILE A 75 -16.76 3.97 0.71
CA ILE A 75 -16.01 4.13 -0.54
C ILE A 75 -14.83 3.17 -0.55
N PRO A 76 -14.79 2.19 -1.47
CA PRO A 76 -13.77 1.18 -1.50
C PRO A 76 -12.37 1.73 -1.76
N PHE A 77 -11.40 1.22 -1.00
CA PHE A 77 -9.99 1.44 -1.21
C PHE A 77 -9.26 0.12 -1.46
N ILE A 78 -8.69 -0.05 -2.65
CA ILE A 78 -7.85 -1.21 -2.99
C ILE A 78 -6.39 -0.80 -2.94
N SER A 79 -5.60 -1.50 -2.12
CA SER A 79 -4.16 -1.35 -2.08
C SER A 79 -3.49 -2.42 -2.91
N VAL A 80 -2.66 -2.02 -3.87
CA VAL A 80 -1.85 -2.90 -4.70
C VAL A 80 -0.39 -2.76 -4.28
N LEU A 81 0.15 -3.83 -3.70
CA LEU A 81 1.52 -3.88 -3.19
C LEU A 81 2.46 -4.41 -4.27
N THR A 82 3.33 -3.53 -4.77
CA THR A 82 4.35 -3.89 -5.75
C THR A 82 5.70 -4.15 -5.06
N ASP A 83 6.75 -4.42 -5.79
CA ASP A 83 8.07 -4.73 -5.23
C ASP A 83 8.99 -3.50 -5.18
N PRO A 84 9.46 -3.06 -3.98
CA PRO A 84 9.10 -3.48 -2.63
C PRO A 84 8.12 -2.52 -1.92
N VAL A 85 7.51 -2.97 -0.80
CA VAL A 85 6.74 -2.09 0.10
C VAL A 85 7.16 -2.31 1.55
N TYR A 86 7.78 -1.29 2.16
CA TYR A 86 8.36 -1.37 3.49
C TYR A 86 8.01 -0.19 4.41
N GLY A 87 8.38 -0.35 5.68
CA GLY A 87 8.47 0.70 6.69
C GLY A 87 7.16 1.42 6.96
N GLY A 88 7.21 2.75 7.06
CA GLY A 88 6.05 3.58 7.38
C GLY A 88 4.93 3.53 6.33
N VAL A 89 5.21 3.16 5.08
CA VAL A 89 4.18 3.01 4.04
C VAL A 89 3.42 1.71 4.24
N SER A 90 4.10 0.58 4.47
CA SER A 90 3.43 -0.68 4.83
C SER A 90 2.66 -0.56 6.13
N ALA A 91 3.24 0.09 7.16
CA ALA A 91 2.60 0.28 8.46
C ALA A 91 1.49 1.37 8.47
N SER A 92 1.06 1.85 7.30
CA SER A 92 -0.03 2.81 7.17
C SER A 92 -0.87 2.52 5.91
N LEU A 93 -0.89 3.42 4.96
CA LEU A 93 -1.79 3.39 3.80
C LEU A 93 -1.76 2.07 3.00
N ALA A 94 -0.61 1.39 2.93
CA ALA A 94 -0.47 0.21 2.08
C ALA A 94 -1.17 -1.03 2.64
N MET A 95 -1.27 -1.18 3.97
CA MET A 95 -1.93 -2.32 4.63
C MET A 95 -3.32 -1.96 5.17
N LEU A 96 -3.89 -0.83 4.76
CA LEU A 96 -5.22 -0.38 5.18
C LEU A 96 -6.27 -0.46 4.06
N GLY A 97 -5.99 -1.20 2.99
CA GLY A 97 -6.95 -1.48 1.92
C GLY A 97 -8.12 -2.34 2.41
N ASP A 98 -9.32 -2.11 1.87
CA ASP A 98 -10.43 -3.04 2.02
C ASP A 98 -10.16 -4.37 1.29
N VAL A 99 -9.33 -4.29 0.24
CA VAL A 99 -8.71 -5.43 -0.43
C VAL A 99 -7.23 -5.11 -0.66
N ILE A 100 -6.36 -6.03 -0.25
CA ILE A 100 -4.91 -5.92 -0.38
C ILE A 100 -4.43 -6.92 -1.43
N VAL A 101 -3.91 -6.39 -2.53
CA VAL A 101 -3.43 -7.17 -3.68
C VAL A 101 -1.90 -7.12 -3.72
N GLY A 102 -1.24 -8.27 -3.77
CA GLY A 102 0.21 -8.36 -3.99
C GLY A 102 0.55 -8.69 -5.45
N GLU A 103 1.64 -8.15 -5.98
CA GLU A 103 2.25 -8.71 -7.21
C GLU A 103 3.04 -9.99 -6.87
N PRO A 104 3.18 -10.92 -7.82
CA PRO A 104 3.98 -12.14 -7.58
C PRO A 104 5.40 -11.81 -7.10
N LYS A 105 5.84 -12.49 -6.08
CA LYS A 105 7.18 -12.37 -5.48
C LYS A 105 7.53 -10.97 -4.93
N ALA A 106 6.59 -10.07 -4.78
CA ALA A 106 6.83 -8.75 -4.20
C ALA A 106 7.32 -8.89 -2.76
N LEU A 107 8.32 -8.09 -2.39
CA LEU A 107 8.83 -7.98 -1.03
C LEU A 107 8.00 -6.95 -0.25
N ILE A 108 7.29 -7.43 0.78
CA ILE A 108 6.37 -6.62 1.57
C ILE A 108 6.62 -6.89 3.04
N GLY A 109 6.90 -5.86 3.81
CA GLY A 109 7.17 -6.00 5.23
C GLY A 109 7.35 -4.66 5.92
N PHE A 110 7.74 -4.68 7.21
CA PHE A 110 8.09 -3.45 7.93
C PHE A 110 9.61 -3.21 7.89
N ALA A 111 10.39 -4.08 8.51
CA ALA A 111 11.85 -4.05 8.41
C ALA A 111 12.30 -5.00 7.28
N GLY A 112 13.32 -4.60 6.53
CA GLY A 112 13.87 -5.45 5.48
C GLY A 112 14.52 -6.73 6.04
N PRO A 113 14.60 -7.84 5.28
CA PRO A 113 15.14 -9.11 5.75
C PRO A 113 16.53 -9.01 6.39
N ARG A 114 17.43 -8.25 5.77
CA ARG A 114 18.80 -8.04 6.31
C ARG A 114 18.80 -7.39 7.70
N VAL A 115 17.91 -6.42 7.93
CA VAL A 115 17.79 -5.74 9.22
C VAL A 115 17.30 -6.72 10.29
N ILE A 116 16.31 -7.56 9.95
CA ILE A 116 15.77 -8.56 10.85
C ILE A 116 16.86 -9.58 11.20
N GLU A 117 17.53 -10.18 10.21
CA GLU A 117 18.59 -11.17 10.41
C GLU A 117 19.74 -10.63 11.27
N GLN A 118 20.15 -9.38 11.03
CA GLN A 118 21.20 -8.75 11.83
C GLN A 118 20.78 -8.47 13.28
N THR A 119 19.50 -8.17 13.50
CA THR A 119 18.97 -7.84 14.82
C THR A 119 18.68 -9.10 15.64
N VAL A 120 18.01 -10.08 15.02
CA VAL A 120 17.61 -11.33 15.69
C VAL A 120 18.76 -12.36 15.68
N ARG A 121 19.70 -12.22 14.75
CA ARG A 121 20.84 -13.14 14.51
C ARG A 121 20.40 -14.57 14.13
N GLU A 122 19.27 -14.68 13.45
CA GLU A 122 18.72 -15.92 12.93
C GLU A 122 18.53 -15.82 11.41
N LYS A 123 18.55 -16.97 10.73
CA LYS A 123 18.22 -17.04 9.31
C LYS A 123 16.71 -17.03 9.14
N LEU A 124 16.23 -16.19 8.24
CA LEU A 124 14.81 -16.13 7.92
C LEU A 124 14.38 -17.33 7.06
N PRO A 125 13.14 -17.82 7.19
CA PRO A 125 12.59 -18.86 6.33
C PRO A 125 12.68 -18.48 4.84
N GLU A 126 12.75 -19.49 3.98
CA GLU A 126 12.67 -19.26 2.54
C GLU A 126 11.33 -18.61 2.18
N GLY A 127 11.37 -17.60 1.30
CA GLY A 127 10.18 -16.87 0.90
C GLY A 127 9.65 -15.86 1.92
N PHE A 128 10.32 -15.68 3.05
CA PHE A 128 9.90 -14.71 4.08
C PHE A 128 9.68 -13.31 3.50
N GLN A 129 8.57 -12.67 3.86
CA GLN A 129 8.11 -11.39 3.35
C GLN A 129 7.79 -11.34 1.84
N ARG A 130 7.75 -12.46 1.14
CA ARG A 130 7.21 -12.49 -0.22
C ARG A 130 5.68 -12.48 -0.18
N SER A 131 5.06 -11.98 -1.24
CA SER A 131 3.60 -11.92 -1.35
C SER A 131 2.94 -13.29 -1.15
N GLU A 132 3.56 -14.38 -1.64
CA GLU A 132 3.09 -15.75 -1.45
C GLU A 132 3.03 -16.13 0.04
N PHE A 133 4.11 -15.87 0.77
CA PHE A 133 4.17 -16.08 2.21
C PHE A 133 3.09 -15.27 2.95
N LEU A 134 2.87 -14.03 2.54
CA LEU A 134 1.91 -13.14 3.18
C LEU A 134 0.45 -13.51 2.92
N VAL A 135 0.14 -14.09 1.76
CA VAL A 135 -1.20 -14.66 1.49
C VAL A 135 -1.45 -15.87 2.39
N GLU A 136 -0.47 -16.78 2.53
CA GLU A 136 -0.59 -17.94 3.41
C GLU A 136 -0.80 -17.55 4.89
N HIS A 137 -0.28 -16.39 5.29
CA HIS A 137 -0.43 -15.85 6.65
C HIS A 137 -1.57 -14.83 6.81
N GLY A 138 -2.37 -14.62 5.78
CA GLY A 138 -3.56 -13.75 5.83
C GLY A 138 -3.26 -12.25 5.88
N ALA A 139 -2.04 -11.82 5.53
CA ALA A 139 -1.67 -10.40 5.48
C ALA A 139 -1.95 -9.75 4.11
N VAL A 140 -2.08 -10.55 3.06
CA VAL A 140 -2.45 -10.14 1.70
C VAL A 140 -3.60 -11.02 1.25
N ASP A 141 -4.62 -10.46 0.61
CA ASP A 141 -5.83 -11.18 0.23
C ASP A 141 -5.64 -12.03 -1.03
N LEU A 142 -4.90 -11.51 -2.02
CA LEU A 142 -4.67 -12.20 -3.28
C LEU A 142 -3.41 -11.71 -3.99
N ILE A 143 -2.88 -12.58 -4.86
CA ILE A 143 -1.75 -12.26 -5.74
C ILE A 143 -2.26 -12.13 -7.16
N VAL A 144 -1.88 -11.04 -7.83
CA VAL A 144 -2.29 -10.77 -9.21
C VAL A 144 -1.08 -10.34 -10.04
N ASP A 145 -0.84 -11.05 -11.15
CA ASP A 145 0.16 -10.66 -12.13
C ASP A 145 -0.23 -9.32 -12.79
N ARG A 146 0.74 -8.44 -13.00
CA ARG A 146 0.53 -7.10 -13.57
C ARG A 146 -0.26 -7.12 -14.88
N ARG A 147 -0.09 -8.14 -15.70
CA ARG A 147 -0.79 -8.31 -16.98
C ARG A 147 -2.29 -8.56 -16.82
N GLN A 148 -2.71 -9.11 -15.68
CA GLN A 148 -4.11 -9.39 -15.33
C GLN A 148 -4.71 -8.35 -14.37
N MET A 149 -3.88 -7.41 -13.90
CA MET A 149 -4.24 -6.46 -12.83
C MET A 149 -5.48 -5.64 -13.18
N ARG A 150 -5.54 -5.09 -14.41
CA ARG A 150 -6.68 -4.28 -14.85
C ARG A 150 -8.00 -5.03 -14.78
N GLU A 151 -8.02 -6.26 -15.30
CA GLU A 151 -9.22 -7.09 -15.34
C GLU A 151 -9.68 -7.44 -13.92
N LYS A 152 -8.73 -7.88 -13.09
CA LYS A 152 -9.01 -8.29 -11.71
C LYS A 152 -9.53 -7.13 -10.86
N LEU A 153 -8.88 -5.97 -10.92
CA LEU A 153 -9.31 -4.78 -10.19
C LEU A 153 -10.69 -4.31 -10.66
N SER A 154 -10.96 -4.35 -11.97
CA SER A 154 -12.27 -4.01 -12.51
C SER A 154 -13.37 -4.93 -11.98
N ALA A 155 -13.11 -6.24 -11.91
CA ALA A 155 -14.05 -7.21 -11.36
C ALA A 155 -14.31 -6.99 -9.86
N LEU A 156 -13.25 -6.74 -9.06
CA LEU A 156 -13.38 -6.43 -7.63
C LEU A 156 -14.23 -5.19 -7.41
N LEU A 157 -13.92 -4.10 -8.09
CA LEU A 157 -14.66 -2.85 -7.96
C LEU A 157 -16.13 -2.99 -8.39
N ALA A 158 -16.43 -3.80 -9.41
CA ALA A 158 -17.80 -4.08 -9.82
C ALA A 158 -18.61 -4.82 -8.74
N LEU A 159 -17.95 -5.59 -7.87
CA LEU A 159 -18.59 -6.25 -6.73
C LEU A 159 -18.76 -5.31 -5.54
N MET A 160 -17.76 -4.45 -5.26
CA MET A 160 -17.72 -3.58 -4.07
C MET A 160 -18.61 -2.33 -4.22
N MET A 161 -18.91 -1.90 -5.44
CA MET A 161 -19.69 -0.69 -5.75
C MET A 161 -21.17 -0.99 -6.09
N ARG A 162 -21.68 -2.13 -5.64
CA ARG A 162 -23.09 -2.50 -5.83
C ARG A 162 -24.02 -1.87 -4.81
#